data_a12abd6ab616b8b695d650cc3d621536
#
_entry.id   a12abd6ab616b8b695d650cc3d621536
#
_cell.length_a   1.000
_cell.length_b   1.000
_cell.length_c   1.000
_cell.angle_alpha   90.00
_cell.angle_beta   90.00
_cell.angle_gamma   90.00
#
_symmetry.space_group_name_H-M   'P 1'
#
loop_
_entity.id
_entity.type
_entity.pdbx_description
1 polymer ?
#
loop_
_entity_poly.entity_id
_entity_poly.type
_entity_poly.pdbx_seq_one_letter_code
_entity_poly.pdbx_strand_id
1 'polypeptide(L)'
;MARILVVDDQEEIAELVQTVLTDAGHAAEAVYSGQAALDRLGQTVYDLVVCDVRMPEVDGRAVSRAIAQLVPPRPVMLFMTGYGDSPVEAEFLQTTAAVVLAKPLGIDELLARVHGLLREAR
;
A
#
# COMPACT_ATOMS: atom_id res chain seq x y z
N MET A 1 17.25 -0.21 4.51
CA MET A 1 16.00 -0.13 5.28
C MET A 1 15.09 0.93 4.67
N ALA A 2 13.82 0.60 4.49
CA ALA A 2 12.85 1.55 3.95
C ALA A 2 11.78 1.85 5.00
N ARG A 3 11.13 3.00 4.87
CA ARG A 3 9.99 3.37 5.69
C ARG A 3 8.73 3.07 4.89
N ILE A 4 7.89 2.18 5.40
CA ILE A 4 6.74 1.64 4.68
C ILE A 4 5.47 1.87 5.49
N LEU A 5 4.43 2.38 4.82
CA LEU A 5 3.09 2.51 5.41
C LEU A 5 2.23 1.36 4.88
N VAL A 6 1.62 0.62 5.79
CA VAL A 6 0.71 -0.48 5.46
C VAL A 6 -0.71 -0.03 5.77
N VAL A 7 -1.61 -0.11 4.80
CA VAL A 7 -2.99 0.39 4.92
C VAL A 7 -3.96 -0.73 4.58
N ASP A 8 -4.73 -1.19 5.55
CA ASP A 8 -5.76 -2.20 5.36
C ASP A 8 -6.77 -2.11 6.49
N ASP A 9 -8.07 -2.05 6.16
CA ASP A 9 -9.12 -1.99 7.18
C ASP A 9 -9.30 -3.32 7.91
N GLN A 10 -8.77 -4.41 7.38
CA GLN A 10 -8.68 -5.68 8.07
C GLN A 10 -7.40 -5.68 8.91
N GLU A 11 -7.56 -5.43 10.21
CA GLU A 11 -6.41 -5.23 11.10
C GLU A 11 -5.43 -6.40 11.10
N GLU A 12 -5.98 -7.63 11.04
CA GLU A 12 -5.14 -8.83 11.04
C GLU A 12 -4.21 -8.87 9.83
N ILE A 13 -4.70 -8.46 8.66
CA ILE A 13 -3.89 -8.43 7.44
C ILE A 13 -2.85 -7.32 7.53
N ALA A 14 -3.26 -6.13 7.99
CA ALA A 14 -2.33 -5.01 8.14
C ALA A 14 -1.18 -5.38 9.08
N GLU A 15 -1.51 -6.01 10.21
CA GLU A 15 -0.50 -6.39 11.18
C GLU A 15 0.40 -7.52 10.69
N LEU A 16 -0.16 -8.45 9.93
CA LEU A 16 0.64 -9.52 9.31
C LEU A 16 1.66 -8.92 8.33
N VAL A 17 1.22 -8.05 7.45
CA VAL A 17 2.09 -7.39 6.48
C VAL A 17 3.15 -6.56 7.19
N GLN A 18 2.75 -5.80 8.22
CA GLN A 18 3.68 -5.03 9.04
C GLN A 18 4.77 -5.92 9.65
N THR A 19 4.37 -7.05 10.23
CA THR A 19 5.31 -7.98 10.86
C THR A 19 6.31 -8.53 9.85
N VAL A 20 5.82 -8.96 8.69
CA VAL A 20 6.66 -9.51 7.63
C VAL A 20 7.70 -8.48 7.19
N LEU A 21 7.28 -7.23 6.97
CA LEU A 21 8.17 -6.17 6.52
C LEU A 21 9.16 -5.75 7.60
N THR A 22 8.71 -5.70 8.85
CA THR A 22 9.58 -5.39 9.99
C THR A 22 10.66 -6.45 10.16
N ASP A 23 10.28 -7.73 10.05
CA ASP A 23 11.23 -8.83 10.14
C ASP A 23 12.25 -8.81 9.00
N ALA A 24 11.89 -8.22 7.85
CA ALA A 24 12.79 -8.08 6.72
C ALA A 24 13.70 -6.84 6.84
N GLY A 25 13.63 -6.11 7.94
CA GLY A 25 14.54 -4.99 8.23
C GLY A 25 14.00 -3.61 7.88
N HIS A 26 12.71 -3.49 7.56
CA HIS A 26 12.10 -2.20 7.23
C HIS A 26 11.42 -1.57 8.44
N ALA A 27 11.24 -0.25 8.40
CA ALA A 27 10.42 0.46 9.38
C ALA A 27 8.99 0.50 8.85
N ALA A 28 8.18 -0.49 9.24
CA ALA A 28 6.82 -0.64 8.77
C ALA A 28 5.81 -0.18 9.82
N GLU A 29 4.85 0.61 9.39
CA GLU A 29 3.80 1.15 10.24
C GLU A 29 2.46 0.77 9.65
N ALA A 30 1.54 0.23 10.46
CA ALA A 30 0.22 -0.17 10.01
C ALA A 30 -0.83 0.86 10.43
N VAL A 31 -1.72 1.20 9.50
CA VAL A 31 -2.94 1.96 9.78
C VAL A 31 -4.12 1.21 9.19
N TYR A 32 -5.33 1.48 9.69
CA TYR A 32 -6.49 0.63 9.43
C TYR A 32 -7.61 1.34 8.69
N SER A 33 -7.32 2.47 8.10
CA SER A 33 -8.29 3.19 7.26
C SER A 33 -7.56 4.09 6.27
N GLY A 34 -8.26 4.43 5.19
CA GLY A 34 -7.72 5.37 4.22
C GLY A 34 -7.50 6.75 4.83
N GLN A 35 -8.40 7.20 5.72
CA GLN A 35 -8.24 8.49 6.38
C GLN A 35 -6.98 8.52 7.24
N ALA A 36 -6.73 7.46 8.01
CA ALA A 36 -5.50 7.37 8.79
C ALA A 36 -4.27 7.41 7.91
N ALA A 37 -4.34 6.77 6.71
CA ALA A 37 -3.24 6.84 5.75
C ALA A 37 -3.01 8.27 5.27
N LEU A 38 -4.08 9.01 4.93
CA LEU A 38 -3.95 10.41 4.50
C LEU A 38 -3.31 11.26 5.59
N ASP A 39 -3.72 11.05 6.85
CA ASP A 39 -3.15 11.80 7.98
C ASP A 39 -1.66 11.54 8.13
N ARG A 40 -1.26 10.26 8.02
CA ARG A 40 0.16 9.90 8.13
C ARG A 40 0.99 10.43 6.96
N LEU A 41 0.44 10.36 5.75
CA LEU A 41 1.13 10.87 4.56
C LEU A 41 1.36 12.38 4.60
N GLY A 42 0.51 13.10 5.30
CA GLY A 42 0.68 14.54 5.52
C GLY A 42 1.75 14.89 6.55
N GLN A 43 2.20 13.93 7.34
CA GLN A 43 3.13 14.15 8.46
C GLN A 43 4.50 13.52 8.27
N THR A 44 4.59 12.47 7.46
CA THR A 44 5.78 11.64 7.36
C THR A 44 6.04 11.26 5.91
N VAL A 45 7.31 11.25 5.53
CA VAL A 45 7.74 10.79 4.20
C VAL A 45 7.95 9.27 4.26
N TYR A 46 7.28 8.55 3.37
CA TYR A 46 7.42 7.09 3.24
C TYR A 46 8.08 6.75 1.90
N ASP A 47 8.77 5.61 1.88
CA ASP A 47 9.38 5.10 0.64
C ASP A 47 8.38 4.27 -0.16
N LEU A 48 7.48 3.58 0.54
CA LEU A 48 6.51 2.69 -0.07
C LEU A 48 5.21 2.71 0.73
N VAL A 49 4.08 2.61 0.04
CA VAL A 49 2.77 2.41 0.66
C VAL A 49 2.19 1.10 0.12
N VAL A 50 1.90 0.16 1.02
CA VAL A 50 1.18 -1.09 0.70
C VAL A 50 -0.26 -0.87 1.12
N CYS A 51 -1.17 -0.82 0.17
CA CYS A 51 -2.54 -0.35 0.44
C CYS A 51 -3.59 -1.27 -0.16
N ASP A 52 -4.60 -1.62 0.63
CA ASP A 52 -5.79 -2.30 0.13
C ASP A 52 -6.56 -1.35 -0.78
N VAL A 53 -7.10 -1.87 -1.87
CA VAL A 53 -7.92 -1.08 -2.78
C VAL A 53 -9.27 -0.75 -2.17
N ARG A 54 -9.92 -1.76 -1.59
CA ARG A 54 -11.29 -1.62 -1.06
C ARG A 54 -11.29 -1.35 0.43
N MET A 55 -11.69 -0.14 0.82
CA MET A 55 -11.86 0.25 2.21
C MET A 55 -13.05 1.19 2.31
N PRO A 56 -13.77 1.21 3.46
CA PRO A 56 -14.89 2.16 3.65
C PRO A 56 -14.41 3.61 3.55
N GLU A 57 -15.25 4.44 2.99
CA GLU A 57 -15.10 5.90 2.89
C GLU A 57 -13.92 6.33 2.02
N VAL A 58 -12.69 6.23 2.53
CA VAL A 58 -11.48 6.59 1.78
C VAL A 58 -10.80 5.29 1.33
N ASP A 59 -10.92 4.96 0.07
CA ASP A 59 -10.37 3.71 -0.49
C ASP A 59 -8.96 3.91 -1.05
N GLY A 60 -8.39 2.83 -1.60
CA GLY A 60 -7.04 2.87 -2.15
C GLY A 60 -6.88 3.84 -3.31
N ARG A 61 -7.95 4.09 -4.07
CA ARG A 61 -7.90 5.08 -5.16
C ARG A 61 -7.73 6.48 -4.61
N ALA A 62 -8.43 6.79 -3.52
CA ALA A 62 -8.31 8.10 -2.86
C ALA A 62 -6.92 8.29 -2.28
N VAL A 63 -6.35 7.24 -1.68
CA VAL A 63 -4.97 7.27 -1.18
C VAL A 63 -3.99 7.52 -2.33
N SER A 64 -4.17 6.84 -3.46
CA SER A 64 -3.33 7.04 -4.64
C SER A 64 -3.40 8.47 -5.15
N ARG A 65 -4.60 9.06 -5.21
CA ARG A 65 -4.77 10.46 -5.65
C ARG A 65 -4.09 11.42 -4.68
N ALA A 66 -4.17 11.15 -3.39
CA ALA A 66 -3.50 11.99 -2.39
C ALA A 66 -1.98 11.95 -2.55
N ILE A 67 -1.42 10.77 -2.82
CA ILE A 67 0.02 10.63 -3.06
C ILE A 67 0.44 11.44 -4.28
N ALA A 68 -0.37 11.44 -5.34
CA ALA A 68 -0.07 12.21 -6.55
C ALA A 68 -0.01 13.73 -6.30
N GLN A 69 -0.63 14.19 -5.22
CA GLN A 69 -0.63 15.60 -4.83
C GLN A 69 0.50 15.98 -3.89
N LEU A 70 1.26 15.01 -3.39
CA LEU A 70 2.37 15.30 -2.48
C LEU A 70 3.53 15.97 -3.20
N VAL A 71 4.25 16.79 -2.45
CA VAL A 71 5.54 17.32 -2.93
C VAL A 71 6.54 16.16 -2.96
N PRO A 72 7.27 15.98 -4.08
CA PRO A 72 8.28 14.93 -4.14
C PRO A 72 9.36 15.08 -3.05
N PRO A 73 9.95 13.97 -2.56
CA PRO A 73 9.77 12.60 -3.06
C PRO A 73 8.44 11.98 -2.62
N ARG A 74 7.87 11.18 -3.50
CA ARG A 74 6.60 10.47 -3.25
C ARG A 74 6.86 8.99 -3.06
N PRO A 75 6.06 8.34 -2.19
CA PRO A 75 6.20 6.89 -2.03
C PRO A 75 5.74 6.14 -3.29
N VAL A 76 6.32 4.97 -3.50
CA VAL A 76 5.84 4.04 -4.51
C VAL A 76 4.60 3.33 -3.94
N MET A 77 3.62 3.01 -4.80
CA MET A 77 2.40 2.30 -4.37
C MET A 77 2.46 0.83 -4.75
N LEU A 78 2.03 -0.02 -3.80
CA LEU A 78 1.74 -1.43 -4.04
C LEU A 78 0.33 -1.67 -3.52
N PHE A 79 -0.57 -2.10 -4.40
CA PHE A 79 -1.95 -2.39 -4.00
C PHE A 79 -2.14 -3.85 -3.66
N MET A 80 -3.01 -4.10 -2.69
CA MET A 80 -3.52 -5.42 -2.36
C MET A 80 -4.99 -5.45 -2.70
N THR A 81 -5.48 -6.53 -3.30
CA THR A 81 -6.90 -6.66 -3.62
C THR A 81 -7.40 -8.06 -3.38
N GLY A 82 -8.58 -8.18 -2.79
CA GLY A 82 -9.25 -9.46 -2.66
C GLY A 82 -9.80 -9.92 -4.00
N TYR A 83 -10.54 -9.05 -4.66
CA TYR A 83 -11.16 -9.33 -5.96
C TYR A 83 -11.58 -8.01 -6.58
N GLY A 84 -11.65 -7.94 -7.89
CA GLY A 84 -12.23 -6.81 -8.59
C GLY A 84 -13.75 -6.96 -8.70
N ASP A 85 -14.45 -6.98 -7.57
CA ASP A 85 -15.87 -7.30 -7.52
C ASP A 85 -16.78 -6.21 -8.07
N SER A 86 -16.35 -4.94 -8.04
CA SER A 86 -17.14 -3.87 -8.59
C SER A 86 -16.59 -3.44 -9.95
N PRO A 87 -17.44 -2.98 -10.88
CA PRO A 87 -16.95 -2.46 -12.15
C PRO A 87 -15.96 -1.29 -12.00
N VAL A 88 -16.17 -0.44 -11.01
CA VAL A 88 -15.29 0.71 -10.76
C VAL A 88 -13.91 0.24 -10.29
N GLU A 89 -13.88 -0.72 -9.38
CA GLU A 89 -12.62 -1.28 -8.88
C GLU A 89 -11.88 -2.01 -9.99
N ALA A 90 -12.57 -2.81 -10.80
CA ALA A 90 -11.96 -3.53 -11.91
C ALA A 90 -11.34 -2.56 -12.92
N GLU A 91 -12.03 -1.48 -13.24
CA GLU A 91 -11.51 -0.46 -14.14
C GLU A 91 -10.26 0.20 -13.57
N PHE A 92 -10.28 0.56 -12.29
CA PHE A 92 -9.10 1.13 -11.63
C PHE A 92 -7.89 0.19 -11.71
N LEU A 93 -8.10 -1.09 -11.43
CA LEU A 93 -7.01 -2.08 -11.44
C LEU A 93 -6.41 -2.25 -12.84
N GLN A 94 -7.22 -2.08 -13.88
CA GLN A 94 -6.75 -2.17 -15.26
C GLN A 94 -5.97 -0.93 -15.70
N THR A 95 -6.24 0.21 -15.10
CA THR A 95 -5.66 1.49 -15.54
C THR A 95 -4.52 1.97 -14.65
N THR A 96 -4.37 1.42 -13.44
CA THR A 96 -3.31 1.84 -12.54
C THR A 96 -1.95 1.36 -13.04
N ALA A 97 -0.95 2.23 -12.91
CA ALA A 97 0.43 1.87 -13.18
C ALA A 97 1.10 1.19 -11.99
N ALA A 98 0.45 1.17 -10.83
CA ALA A 98 0.99 0.56 -9.63
C ALA A 98 0.94 -0.96 -9.71
N VAL A 99 1.84 -1.60 -8.97
CA VAL A 99 1.83 -3.05 -8.83
C VAL A 99 0.64 -3.48 -7.99
N VAL A 100 -0.03 -4.56 -8.39
CA VAL A 100 -1.20 -5.09 -7.67
C VAL A 100 -0.94 -6.54 -7.32
N LEU A 101 -1.12 -6.89 -6.04
CA LEU A 101 -1.02 -8.27 -5.55
C LEU A 101 -2.39 -8.74 -5.08
N ALA A 102 -2.76 -9.97 -5.47
CA ALA A 102 -4.01 -10.57 -5.06
C ALA A 102 -3.91 -11.15 -3.65
N LYS A 103 -4.96 -11.00 -2.88
CA LYS A 103 -5.09 -11.70 -1.59
C LYS A 103 -5.62 -13.11 -1.83
N PRO A 104 -5.23 -14.12 -1.05
CA PRO A 104 -4.30 -14.02 0.08
C PRO A 104 -2.86 -13.84 -0.39
N LEU A 105 -2.10 -13.02 0.35
CA LEU A 105 -0.73 -12.70 -0.01
C LEU A 105 0.22 -13.82 0.39
N GLY A 106 1.10 -14.23 -0.52
CA GLY A 106 2.25 -15.06 -0.17
C GLY A 106 3.34 -14.17 0.39
N ILE A 107 3.98 -14.60 1.47
CA ILE A 107 5.04 -13.82 2.11
C ILE A 107 6.19 -13.58 1.16
N ASP A 108 6.64 -14.62 0.46
CA ASP A 108 7.76 -14.52 -0.47
C ASP A 108 7.44 -13.60 -1.65
N GLU A 109 6.22 -13.67 -2.17
CA GLU A 109 5.78 -12.81 -3.26
C GLU A 109 5.74 -11.35 -2.82
N LEU A 110 5.19 -11.09 -1.63
CA LEU A 110 5.14 -9.75 -1.08
C LEU A 110 6.54 -9.15 -0.94
N LEU A 111 7.46 -9.88 -0.32
CA LEU A 111 8.84 -9.40 -0.13
C LEU A 111 9.55 -9.18 -1.44
N ALA A 112 9.39 -10.08 -2.41
CA ALA A 112 10.01 -9.93 -3.72
C ALA A 112 9.52 -8.66 -4.43
N ARG A 113 8.22 -8.38 -4.38
CA ARG A 113 7.65 -7.19 -5.00
C ARG A 113 8.07 -5.92 -4.29
N VAL A 114 8.05 -5.92 -2.96
CA VAL A 114 8.49 -4.76 -2.16
C VAL A 114 9.95 -4.43 -2.49
N HIS A 115 10.83 -5.43 -2.45
CA HIS A 115 12.24 -5.20 -2.71
C HIS A 115 12.50 -4.75 -4.15
N GLY A 116 11.75 -5.31 -5.11
CA GLY A 116 11.85 -4.89 -6.51
C GLY A 116 11.47 -3.43 -6.70
N LEU A 117 10.35 -3.01 -6.10
CA LEU A 117 9.88 -1.63 -6.20
C LEU A 117 10.83 -0.65 -5.53
N LEU A 118 11.39 -1.01 -4.38
CA LEU A 118 12.33 -0.16 -3.66
C LEU A 118 13.64 0.02 -4.46
N ARG A 119 14.10 -1.03 -5.15
CA ARG A 119 15.29 -0.92 -6.00
C ARG A 119 15.03 -0.02 -7.21
N GLU A 120 13.88 -0.12 -7.83
CA GLU A 120 13.52 0.68 -9.01
C GLU A 120 13.35 2.15 -8.67
N ALA A 121 12.98 2.47 -7.44
CA ALA A 121 12.75 3.83 -6.98
C ALA A 121 14.03 4.62 -6.71
N ARG A 122 15.17 3.98 -6.78
CA ARG A 122 16.48 4.63 -6.50
C ARG A 122 17.12 5.20 -7.75
#